data_2c4e47d6891997d25b8b5ecbb2668fb1
#
_entry.id   2c4e47d6891997d25b8b5ecbb2668fb1
#
_cell.length_a   1.000
_cell.length_b   1.000
_cell.length_c   1.000
_cell.angle_alpha   90.00
_cell.angle_beta   90.00
_cell.angle_gamma   90.00
#
_symmetry.space_group_name_H-M   'P 1'
#
loop_
_entity.id
_entity.type
_entity.pdbx_description
1 polymer ?
#
loop_
_entity_poly.entity_id
_entity_poly.type
_entity_poly.pdbx_seq_one_letter_code
_entity_poly.pdbx_strand_id
1 'polypeptide(L)'
;MNVCFNTCTKIALSLGIVVLVGCQSLPIPPSQDSKKSPSSEKPEIKTPSGVIITPYEREEIQRKKMQVVIPEQRKAQQFEDGRQLPAFKKLMQNAQLAYKQGKWNETEAAALQAQRLAPQSAETFLYLALVAQKKNKPVNAEALAQRGLSYAQSNAMKKQLWLVILKAAQQQNDQKTIQQAQKALKQ
;
A
#
# COMPACT_ATOMS: atom_id res chain seq x y z
N MET A 1 49.92 33.71 19.76
CA MET A 1 49.40 34.80 18.89
C MET A 1 48.11 34.28 18.32
N ASN A 2 46.93 34.45 19.02
CA ASN A 2 45.99 35.52 18.82
C ASN A 2 45.57 35.58 17.31
N VAL A 3 44.34 35.33 16.96
CA VAL A 3 43.22 36.23 17.12
C VAL A 3 41.91 35.45 16.93
N CYS A 4 41.06 35.52 17.89
CA CYS A 4 39.62 35.65 17.86
C CYS A 4 39.07 36.27 16.57
N PHE A 5 38.02 35.70 16.02
CA PHE A 5 36.93 36.50 15.48
C PHE A 5 35.60 35.81 15.76
N ASN A 6 35.01 36.32 16.78
CA ASN A 6 33.62 36.18 17.16
C ASN A 6 32.82 37.11 16.25
N THR A 7 31.95 36.58 15.44
CA THR A 7 30.91 37.37 14.77
C THR A 7 29.55 36.79 15.06
N CYS A 8 29.02 37.28 16.09
CA CYS A 8 27.62 37.33 16.43
C CYS A 8 26.83 37.99 15.29
N THR A 9 26.00 37.29 14.62
CA THR A 9 24.98 37.93 13.78
C THR A 9 23.62 37.40 14.20
N LYS A 10 22.99 38.19 15.05
CA LYS A 10 21.59 38.16 15.36
C LYS A 10 20.84 38.57 14.10
N ILE A 11 20.06 37.71 13.49
CA ILE A 11 19.06 38.08 12.48
C ILE A 11 17.73 37.48 12.90
N ALA A 12 16.95 38.39 13.43
CA ALA A 12 15.53 38.64 13.24
C ALA A 12 14.57 37.43 13.14
N LEU A 13 13.84 37.36 14.22
CA LEU A 13 12.50 36.80 14.37
C LEU A 13 11.59 37.28 13.24
N SER A 14 11.31 36.46 12.26
CA SER A 14 10.17 36.63 11.35
C SER A 14 9.09 35.63 11.71
N LEU A 15 8.09 36.16 12.37
CA LEU A 15 6.84 35.52 12.75
C LEU A 15 6.05 35.18 11.50
N GLY A 16 6.21 33.97 10.97
CA GLY A 16 5.39 33.44 9.89
C GLY A 16 4.15 32.76 10.47
N ILE A 17 3.04 33.48 10.45
CA ILE A 17 1.71 32.93 10.78
C ILE A 17 1.35 31.94 9.66
N VAL A 18 1.49 30.66 9.94
CA VAL A 18 0.95 29.60 9.10
C VAL A 18 -0.53 29.48 9.39
N VAL A 19 -1.35 30.03 8.50
CA VAL A 19 -2.79 29.85 8.50
C VAL A 19 -3.07 28.39 8.15
N LEU A 20 -3.42 27.59 9.15
CA LEU A 20 -3.97 26.24 8.98
C LEU A 20 -5.36 26.38 8.35
N VAL A 21 -5.45 26.21 7.05
CA VAL A 21 -6.73 26.02 6.37
C VAL A 21 -7.21 24.62 6.75
N GLY A 22 -8.10 24.58 7.73
CA GLY A 22 -8.78 23.36 8.14
C GLY A 22 -9.64 22.84 7.00
N CYS A 23 -9.48 21.55 6.67
CA CYS A 23 -10.43 20.82 5.85
C CYS A 23 -11.80 20.82 6.55
N GLN A 24 -12.73 21.63 6.04
CA GLN A 24 -14.12 21.56 6.47
C GLN A 24 -14.72 20.28 5.87
N SER A 25 -15.08 19.35 6.74
CA SER A 25 -15.92 18.23 6.39
C SER A 25 -17.26 18.74 5.87
N LEU A 26 -17.63 18.35 4.67
CA LEU A 26 -18.95 18.63 4.09
C LEU A 26 -20.03 18.05 4.99
N PRO A 27 -21.08 18.82 5.31
CA PRO A 27 -22.20 18.30 6.08
C PRO A 27 -22.95 17.25 5.26
N ILE A 28 -23.07 16.05 5.82
CA ILE A 28 -23.96 15.00 5.30
C ILE A 28 -25.37 15.54 5.38
N PRO A 29 -26.16 15.57 4.29
CA PRO A 29 -27.56 15.93 4.39
C PRO A 29 -28.29 14.92 5.26
N PRO A 30 -29.15 15.35 6.19
CA PRO A 30 -29.89 14.44 7.03
C PRO A 30 -30.79 13.55 6.18
N SER A 31 -30.69 12.25 6.39
CA SER A 31 -31.64 11.27 5.87
C SER A 31 -33.04 11.66 6.33
N GLN A 32 -33.89 12.08 5.39
CA GLN A 32 -35.29 12.31 5.69
C GLN A 32 -35.95 11.00 6.04
N ASP A 33 -36.31 10.88 7.30
CA ASP A 33 -37.20 9.88 7.80
C ASP A 33 -38.48 9.80 6.95
N SER A 34 -38.79 8.59 6.57
CA SER A 34 -40.00 8.21 5.88
C SER A 34 -41.24 8.70 6.65
N LYS A 35 -41.72 9.85 6.28
CA LYS A 35 -43.05 10.30 6.68
C LYS A 35 -44.08 9.53 5.87
N LYS A 36 -44.88 8.78 6.60
CA LYS A 36 -46.25 8.32 6.33
C LYS A 36 -46.80 8.79 4.98
N SER A 37 -47.08 7.83 4.15
CA SER A 37 -47.99 7.93 3.01
C SER A 37 -49.28 8.67 3.43
N PRO A 38 -49.63 9.77 2.76
CA PRO A 38 -50.97 10.30 2.87
C PRO A 38 -51.91 9.35 2.15
N SER A 39 -53.00 9.02 2.82
CA SER A 39 -54.18 8.41 2.27
C SER A 39 -54.47 8.99 0.88
N SER A 40 -54.48 8.13 -0.13
CA SER A 40 -54.89 8.43 -1.48
C SER A 40 -56.37 8.78 -1.51
N GLU A 41 -56.71 10.06 -1.45
CA GLU A 41 -57.96 10.52 -2.00
C GLU A 41 -57.91 10.27 -3.51
N LYS A 42 -58.74 9.32 -3.98
CA LYS A 42 -58.97 9.09 -5.38
C LYS A 42 -59.47 10.38 -6.01
N PRO A 43 -58.80 10.94 -7.01
CA PRO A 43 -59.43 11.98 -7.83
C PRO A 43 -60.55 11.34 -8.59
N GLU A 44 -61.76 11.83 -8.34
CA GLU A 44 -62.94 11.48 -9.13
C GLU A 44 -62.78 11.98 -10.56
N ILE A 45 -62.32 11.08 -11.44
CA ILE A 45 -62.23 11.43 -12.85
C ILE A 45 -63.65 11.41 -13.45
N LYS A 46 -64.21 12.54 -13.64
CA LYS A 46 -65.45 12.71 -14.39
C LYS A 46 -65.19 12.28 -15.85
N THR A 47 -65.56 11.03 -16.15
CA THR A 47 -65.52 10.52 -17.53
C THR A 47 -66.68 11.10 -18.36
N PRO A 48 -66.40 11.48 -19.60
CA PRO A 48 -67.50 11.86 -20.52
C PRO A 48 -68.43 10.67 -20.74
N SER A 49 -69.72 10.96 -20.84
CA SER A 49 -70.78 9.97 -21.00
C SER A 49 -70.48 9.08 -22.21
N GLY A 50 -70.29 7.78 -22.02
CA GLY A 50 -70.12 6.81 -23.08
C GLY A 50 -68.77 6.04 -23.07
N VAL A 51 -67.85 6.29 -22.11
CA VAL A 51 -66.61 5.51 -22.02
C VAL A 51 -66.80 4.42 -20.95
N ILE A 52 -66.83 3.16 -21.39
CA ILE A 52 -66.81 2.02 -20.49
C ILE A 52 -65.37 1.71 -20.15
N ILE A 53 -64.95 1.97 -18.91
CA ILE A 53 -63.64 1.60 -18.43
C ILE A 53 -63.71 0.15 -17.98
N THR A 54 -63.21 -0.79 -18.77
CA THR A 54 -62.99 -2.15 -18.35
C THR A 54 -61.80 -2.18 -17.41
N PRO A 55 -61.92 -2.71 -16.16
CA PRO A 55 -60.74 -2.84 -15.28
C PRO A 55 -59.71 -3.77 -15.99
N TYR A 56 -58.53 -3.22 -16.24
CA TYR A 56 -57.43 -4.03 -16.74
C TYR A 56 -56.99 -4.93 -15.57
N GLU A 57 -57.38 -6.21 -15.59
CA GLU A 57 -56.79 -7.18 -14.68
C GLU A 57 -55.31 -7.28 -14.99
N ARG A 58 -54.56 -6.48 -14.27
CA ARG A 58 -53.09 -6.62 -14.29
C ARG A 58 -52.78 -7.91 -13.54
N GLU A 59 -52.44 -8.97 -14.25
CA GLU A 59 -51.87 -10.16 -13.63
C GLU A 59 -50.71 -9.67 -12.75
N GLU A 60 -50.83 -9.87 -11.46
CA GLU A 60 -49.74 -9.57 -10.53
C GLU A 60 -48.54 -10.42 -10.97
N ILE A 61 -47.56 -9.78 -11.59
CA ILE A 61 -46.29 -10.42 -11.88
C ILE A 61 -45.71 -10.79 -10.51
N GLN A 62 -45.94 -12.03 -10.08
CA GLN A 62 -45.28 -12.59 -8.92
C GLN A 62 -43.78 -12.51 -9.20
N ARG A 63 -43.16 -11.49 -8.62
CA ARG A 63 -41.69 -11.35 -8.65
C ARG A 63 -41.15 -12.60 -7.96
N LYS A 64 -40.74 -13.61 -8.72
CA LYS A 64 -39.91 -14.69 -8.19
C LYS A 64 -38.79 -14.02 -7.40
N LYS A 65 -38.76 -14.27 -6.10
CA LYS A 65 -37.63 -13.85 -5.27
C LYS A 65 -36.39 -14.41 -5.94
N MET A 66 -35.66 -13.55 -6.65
CA MET A 66 -34.34 -13.95 -7.17
C MET A 66 -33.51 -14.29 -5.95
N GLN A 67 -33.22 -15.57 -5.76
CA GLN A 67 -32.16 -15.96 -4.85
C GLN A 67 -30.90 -15.31 -5.38
N VAL A 68 -30.41 -14.33 -4.62
CA VAL A 68 -29.07 -13.80 -4.83
C VAL A 68 -28.14 -14.96 -4.54
N VAL A 69 -27.71 -15.68 -5.58
CA VAL A 69 -26.62 -16.62 -5.49
C VAL A 69 -25.39 -15.73 -5.27
N ILE A 70 -25.04 -15.56 -3.99
CA ILE A 70 -23.74 -14.97 -3.65
C ILE A 70 -22.73 -15.94 -4.25
N PRO A 71 -21.91 -15.53 -5.26
CA PRO A 71 -20.88 -16.40 -5.78
C PRO A 71 -20.01 -16.79 -4.60
N GLU A 72 -19.81 -18.09 -4.37
CA GLU A 72 -18.83 -18.55 -3.39
C GLU A 72 -17.60 -17.68 -3.54
N GLN A 73 -17.19 -17.03 -2.45
CA GLN A 73 -16.00 -16.17 -2.46
C GLN A 73 -14.90 -17.00 -3.11
N ARG A 74 -14.58 -16.67 -4.36
CA ARG A 74 -13.44 -17.27 -5.05
C ARG A 74 -12.31 -17.15 -4.06
N LYS A 75 -11.81 -18.27 -3.54
CA LYS A 75 -10.60 -18.35 -2.72
C LYS A 75 -9.66 -17.31 -3.29
N ALA A 76 -9.32 -16.29 -2.50
CA ALA A 76 -8.55 -15.16 -2.98
C ALA A 76 -7.52 -15.71 -3.93
N GLN A 77 -7.59 -15.34 -5.21
CA GLN A 77 -6.61 -15.79 -6.17
C GLN A 77 -5.30 -15.38 -5.55
N GLN A 78 -4.52 -16.35 -5.05
CA GLN A 78 -3.13 -16.09 -4.73
C GLN A 78 -2.57 -15.68 -6.08
N PHE A 79 -2.46 -14.36 -6.28
CA PHE A 79 -1.71 -13.86 -7.39
C PHE A 79 -0.36 -14.53 -7.26
N GLU A 80 -0.05 -15.42 -8.20
CA GLU A 80 1.32 -15.88 -8.35
C GLU A 80 2.12 -14.60 -8.50
N ASP A 81 2.88 -14.25 -7.47
CA ASP A 81 3.54 -12.96 -7.33
C ASP A 81 4.67 -12.74 -8.36
N GLY A 82 4.61 -13.42 -9.49
CA GLY A 82 5.56 -13.35 -10.59
C GLY A 82 6.88 -14.10 -10.34
N ARG A 83 7.11 -14.64 -9.14
CA ARG A 83 8.37 -15.37 -8.79
C ARG A 83 8.58 -16.63 -9.63
N GLN A 84 7.51 -17.23 -10.14
CA GLN A 84 7.60 -18.43 -10.99
C GLN A 84 7.94 -18.10 -12.44
N LEU A 85 7.82 -16.85 -12.87
CA LEU A 85 8.11 -16.46 -14.24
C LEU A 85 9.58 -16.74 -14.59
N PRO A 86 9.85 -17.38 -15.75
CA PRO A 86 11.23 -17.61 -16.21
C PRO A 86 12.04 -16.32 -16.33
N ALA A 87 11.39 -15.24 -16.76
CA ALA A 87 12.02 -13.92 -16.85
C ALA A 87 12.46 -13.39 -15.48
N PHE A 88 11.63 -13.56 -14.44
CA PHE A 88 12.01 -13.20 -13.07
C PHE A 88 13.24 -13.99 -12.61
N LYS A 89 13.21 -15.31 -12.77
CA LYS A 89 14.31 -16.19 -12.36
C LYS A 89 15.63 -15.80 -13.06
N LYS A 90 15.58 -15.50 -14.36
CA LYS A 90 16.74 -15.05 -15.12
C LYS A 90 17.29 -13.71 -14.61
N LEU A 91 16.40 -12.74 -14.31
CA LEU A 91 16.82 -11.45 -13.77
C LEU A 91 17.46 -11.58 -12.40
N MET A 92 16.91 -12.45 -11.52
CA MET A 92 17.51 -12.70 -10.21
C MET A 92 18.86 -13.41 -10.30
N GLN A 93 19.02 -14.36 -11.22
CA GLN A 93 20.33 -14.96 -11.51
C GLN A 93 21.35 -13.91 -11.98
N ASN A 94 20.95 -13.02 -12.87
CA ASN A 94 21.81 -11.92 -13.33
C ASN A 94 22.19 -10.99 -12.18
N ALA A 95 21.21 -10.60 -11.33
CA ALA A 95 21.45 -9.79 -10.14
C ALA A 95 22.47 -10.46 -9.20
N GLN A 96 22.30 -11.76 -8.96
CA GLN A 96 23.19 -12.54 -8.10
C GLN A 96 24.62 -12.61 -8.67
N LEU A 97 24.78 -12.86 -9.97
CA LEU A 97 26.08 -12.90 -10.64
C LEU A 97 26.76 -11.54 -10.61
N ALA A 98 26.05 -10.48 -10.98
CA ALA A 98 26.56 -9.11 -10.92
C ALA A 98 26.98 -8.71 -9.50
N TYR A 99 26.19 -9.10 -8.48
CA TYR A 99 26.55 -8.86 -7.09
C TYR A 99 27.86 -9.54 -6.68
N LYS A 100 28.04 -10.81 -7.05
CA LYS A 100 29.29 -11.58 -6.79
C LYS A 100 30.50 -10.93 -7.47
N GLN A 101 30.30 -10.28 -8.62
CA GLN A 101 31.33 -9.58 -9.37
C GLN A 101 31.58 -8.14 -8.87
N GLY A 102 30.86 -7.66 -7.87
CA GLY A 102 30.97 -6.28 -7.38
C GLY A 102 30.34 -5.22 -8.29
N LYS A 103 29.56 -5.64 -9.28
CA LYS A 103 28.90 -4.76 -10.25
C LYS A 103 27.59 -4.22 -9.70
N TRP A 104 27.67 -3.29 -8.76
CA TRP A 104 26.52 -2.81 -7.99
C TRP A 104 25.42 -2.18 -8.85
N ASN A 105 25.78 -1.45 -9.90
CA ASN A 105 24.80 -0.82 -10.79
C ASN A 105 24.03 -1.86 -11.63
N GLU A 106 24.72 -2.89 -12.13
CA GLU A 106 24.10 -3.98 -12.87
C GLU A 106 23.18 -4.81 -11.95
N THR A 107 23.63 -5.07 -10.72
CA THR A 107 22.80 -5.74 -9.69
C THR A 107 21.52 -4.97 -9.43
N GLU A 108 21.62 -3.67 -9.19
CA GLU A 108 20.48 -2.82 -8.93
C GLU A 108 19.50 -2.80 -10.11
N ALA A 109 20.02 -2.62 -11.33
CA ALA A 109 19.18 -2.60 -12.53
C ALA A 109 18.44 -3.93 -12.74
N ALA A 110 19.11 -5.07 -12.58
CA ALA A 110 18.50 -6.38 -12.70
C ALA A 110 17.46 -6.63 -11.60
N ALA A 111 17.76 -6.25 -10.35
CA ALA A 111 16.83 -6.39 -9.23
C ALA A 111 15.59 -5.48 -9.38
N LEU A 112 15.75 -4.25 -9.88
CA LEU A 112 14.61 -3.35 -10.17
C LEU A 112 13.73 -3.89 -11.30
N GLN A 113 14.30 -4.49 -12.33
CA GLN A 113 13.52 -5.14 -13.38
C GLN A 113 12.78 -6.37 -12.84
N ALA A 114 13.43 -7.18 -11.99
CA ALA A 114 12.80 -8.31 -11.33
C ALA A 114 11.65 -7.86 -10.41
N GLN A 115 11.81 -6.75 -9.71
CA GLN A 115 10.76 -6.19 -8.84
C GLN A 115 9.49 -5.81 -9.61
N ARG A 116 9.62 -5.38 -10.86
CA ARG A 116 8.44 -5.07 -11.71
C ARG A 116 7.63 -6.32 -12.03
N LEU A 117 8.29 -7.47 -12.15
CA LEU A 117 7.65 -8.77 -12.42
C LEU A 117 7.08 -9.40 -11.14
N ALA A 118 7.78 -9.24 -10.04
CA ALA A 118 7.40 -9.78 -8.72
C ALA A 118 7.53 -8.71 -7.62
N PRO A 119 6.55 -7.79 -7.50
CA PRO A 119 6.63 -6.66 -6.57
C PRO A 119 6.73 -7.06 -5.09
N GLN A 120 6.30 -8.27 -4.74
CA GLN A 120 6.30 -8.79 -3.37
C GLN A 120 7.42 -9.83 -3.14
N SER A 121 8.43 -9.85 -3.99
CA SER A 121 9.55 -10.77 -3.81
C SER A 121 10.53 -10.26 -2.76
N ALA A 122 10.64 -10.97 -1.62
CA ALA A 122 11.64 -10.67 -0.58
C ALA A 122 13.08 -10.72 -1.13
N GLU A 123 13.35 -11.57 -2.11
CA GLU A 123 14.67 -11.73 -2.72
C GLU A 123 15.11 -10.47 -3.48
N THR A 124 14.21 -9.83 -4.21
CA THR A 124 14.53 -8.57 -4.91
C THR A 124 14.88 -7.47 -3.92
N PHE A 125 14.11 -7.35 -2.84
CA PHE A 125 14.39 -6.38 -1.78
C PHE A 125 15.71 -6.67 -1.08
N LEU A 126 16.07 -7.93 -0.88
CA LEU A 126 17.36 -8.30 -0.31
C LEU A 126 18.51 -7.78 -1.17
N TYR A 127 18.50 -8.05 -2.49
CA TYR A 127 19.57 -7.57 -3.37
C TYR A 127 19.62 -6.05 -3.47
N LEU A 128 18.48 -5.36 -3.55
CA LEU A 128 18.43 -3.91 -3.51
C LEU A 128 19.00 -3.34 -2.20
N ALA A 129 18.67 -3.95 -1.06
CA ALA A 129 19.20 -3.56 0.24
C ALA A 129 20.72 -3.79 0.35
N LEU A 130 21.20 -4.92 -0.12
CA LEU A 130 22.64 -5.24 -0.18
C LEU A 130 23.40 -4.24 -1.06
N VAL A 131 22.85 -3.88 -2.21
CA VAL A 131 23.47 -2.86 -3.09
C VAL A 131 23.46 -1.49 -2.42
N ALA A 132 22.36 -1.08 -1.82
CA ALA A 132 22.29 0.19 -1.08
C ALA A 132 23.35 0.26 0.03
N GLN A 133 23.58 -0.85 0.74
CA GLN A 133 24.64 -0.96 1.74
C GLN A 133 26.05 -0.82 1.13
N LYS A 134 26.30 -1.46 -0.02
CA LYS A 134 27.57 -1.34 -0.74
C LYS A 134 27.83 0.06 -1.30
N LYS A 135 26.76 0.78 -1.62
CA LYS A 135 26.79 2.20 -2.03
C LYS A 135 26.83 3.18 -0.87
N ASN A 136 27.04 2.71 0.36
CA ASN A 136 27.09 3.51 1.60
C ASN A 136 25.79 4.34 1.83
N LYS A 137 24.62 3.71 1.58
CA LYS A 137 23.29 4.29 1.81
C LYS A 137 22.55 3.48 2.89
N PRO A 138 22.98 3.56 4.17
CA PRO A 138 22.47 2.66 5.21
C PRO A 138 20.95 2.86 5.47
N VAL A 139 20.45 4.09 5.43
CA VAL A 139 19.01 4.37 5.60
C VAL A 139 18.17 3.63 4.54
N ASN A 140 18.61 3.71 3.28
CA ASN A 140 17.91 3.03 2.19
C ASN A 140 18.03 1.50 2.30
N ALA A 141 19.21 1.00 2.73
CA ALA A 141 19.43 -0.42 2.93
C ALA A 141 18.50 -0.98 4.00
N GLU A 142 18.35 -0.28 5.11
CA GLU A 142 17.44 -0.65 6.18
C GLU A 142 15.97 -0.65 5.72
N ALA A 143 15.51 0.43 5.10
CA ALA A 143 14.14 0.53 4.61
C ALA A 143 13.78 -0.57 3.60
N LEU A 144 14.69 -0.87 2.66
CA LEU A 144 14.50 -1.94 1.69
C LEU A 144 14.47 -3.31 2.36
N ALA A 145 15.35 -3.56 3.35
CA ALA A 145 15.39 -4.82 4.07
C ALA A 145 14.14 -5.01 4.96
N GLN A 146 13.65 -3.97 5.62
CA GLN A 146 12.40 -3.99 6.37
C GLN A 146 11.20 -4.32 5.45
N ARG A 147 11.15 -3.72 4.27
CA ARG A 147 10.13 -4.05 3.28
C ARG A 147 10.26 -5.50 2.79
N GLY A 148 11.47 -6.01 2.62
CA GLY A 148 11.71 -7.41 2.29
C GLY A 148 11.21 -8.36 3.37
N LEU A 149 11.34 -7.99 4.66
CA LEU A 149 10.85 -8.79 5.79
C LEU A 149 9.35 -9.02 5.75
N SER A 150 8.56 -8.03 5.32
CA SER A 150 7.09 -8.18 5.23
C SER A 150 6.66 -9.19 4.17
N TYR A 151 7.53 -9.51 3.22
CA TYR A 151 7.28 -10.50 2.17
C TYR A 151 8.04 -11.82 2.38
N ALA A 152 8.94 -11.89 3.36
CA ALA A 152 9.77 -13.05 3.60
C ALA A 152 8.97 -14.21 4.21
N GLN A 153 8.88 -15.33 3.47
CA GLN A 153 8.16 -16.52 3.89
C GLN A 153 9.07 -17.52 4.63
N SER A 154 10.36 -17.59 4.26
CA SER A 154 11.30 -18.54 4.89
C SER A 154 12.12 -17.87 6.00
N ASN A 155 12.45 -18.65 7.04
CA ASN A 155 13.32 -18.18 8.12
C ASN A 155 14.72 -17.83 7.62
N ALA A 156 15.23 -18.53 6.62
CA ALA A 156 16.52 -18.23 6.00
C ALA A 156 16.52 -16.82 5.36
N MET A 157 15.47 -16.47 4.63
CA MET A 157 15.32 -15.13 4.04
C MET A 157 15.18 -14.05 5.12
N LYS A 158 14.35 -14.28 6.14
CA LYS A 158 14.20 -13.37 7.27
C LYS A 158 15.56 -13.12 7.95
N LYS A 159 16.34 -14.17 8.19
CA LYS A 159 17.66 -14.06 8.81
C LYS A 159 18.61 -13.20 7.97
N GLN A 160 18.65 -13.39 6.64
CA GLN A 160 19.48 -12.57 5.75
C GLN A 160 19.08 -11.11 5.78
N LEU A 161 17.79 -10.81 5.75
CA LEU A 161 17.28 -9.43 5.81
C LEU A 161 17.60 -8.78 7.17
N TRP A 162 17.48 -9.51 8.27
CA TRP A 162 17.86 -9.00 9.60
C TRP A 162 19.36 -8.72 9.71
N LEU A 163 20.22 -9.50 9.05
CA LEU A 163 21.65 -9.21 8.99
C LEU A 163 21.94 -7.90 8.24
N VAL A 164 21.21 -7.64 7.17
CA VAL A 164 21.33 -6.34 6.45
C VAL A 164 20.87 -5.18 7.32
N ILE A 165 19.73 -5.33 8.00
CA ILE A 165 19.20 -4.31 8.93
C ILE A 165 20.20 -4.06 10.05
N LEU A 166 20.74 -5.10 10.68
CA LEU A 166 21.73 -4.97 11.75
C LEU A 166 22.93 -4.15 11.30
N LYS A 167 23.48 -4.47 10.13
CA LYS A 167 24.64 -3.76 9.60
C LYS A 167 24.32 -2.32 9.22
N ALA A 168 23.14 -2.07 8.64
CA ALA A 168 22.69 -0.72 8.31
C ALA A 168 22.49 0.13 9.58
N ALA A 169 21.86 -0.43 10.62
CA ALA A 169 21.65 0.22 11.91
C ALA A 169 22.98 0.52 12.63
N GLN A 170 23.96 -0.39 12.55
CA GLN A 170 25.32 -0.13 13.07
C GLN A 170 25.99 1.05 12.37
N GLN A 171 25.84 1.19 11.06
CA GLN A 171 26.38 2.34 10.31
C GLN A 171 25.70 3.66 10.67
N GLN A 172 24.45 3.61 11.12
CA GLN A 172 23.64 4.75 11.56
C GLN A 172 23.79 5.05 13.06
N ASN A 173 24.45 4.18 13.82
CA ASN A 173 24.52 4.21 15.29
C ASN A 173 23.12 4.12 15.96
N ASP A 174 22.14 3.48 15.30
CA ASP A 174 20.80 3.27 15.84
C ASP A 174 20.78 2.07 16.80
N GLN A 175 20.99 2.35 18.09
CA GLN A 175 21.01 1.32 19.13
C GLN A 175 19.69 0.56 19.26
N LYS A 176 18.56 1.20 19.00
CA LYS A 176 17.24 0.58 19.09
C LYS A 176 17.08 -0.50 18.03
N THR A 177 17.36 -0.17 16.79
CA THR A 177 17.27 -1.14 15.67
C THR A 177 18.35 -2.23 15.80
N ILE A 178 19.55 -1.92 16.31
CA ILE A 178 20.59 -2.92 16.59
C ILE A 178 20.08 -3.98 17.58
N GLN A 179 19.52 -3.58 18.72
CA GLN A 179 18.98 -4.50 19.71
C GLN A 179 17.84 -5.35 19.16
N GLN A 180 16.94 -4.72 18.38
CA GLN A 180 15.83 -5.41 17.74
C GLN A 180 16.33 -6.49 16.75
N ALA A 181 17.27 -6.14 15.89
CA ALA A 181 17.84 -7.05 14.92
C ALA A 181 18.61 -8.22 15.60
N GLN A 182 19.38 -7.93 16.65
CA GLN A 182 20.06 -8.96 17.44
C GLN A 182 19.10 -9.95 18.11
N LYS A 183 17.98 -9.45 18.64
CA LYS A 183 16.93 -10.29 19.22
C LYS A 183 16.29 -11.19 18.15
N ALA A 184 15.98 -10.65 16.99
CA ALA A 184 15.38 -11.41 15.89
C ALA A 184 16.32 -12.49 15.31
N LEU A 185 17.64 -12.26 15.34
CA LEU A 185 18.63 -13.21 14.84
C LEU A 185 18.91 -14.39 15.80
N LYS A 186 18.50 -14.27 17.07
CA LYS A 186 18.63 -15.32 18.08
C LYS A 186 17.46 -16.32 18.07
N GLN A 187 16.37 -15.98 17.39
CA GLN A 187 15.18 -16.82 17.20
C GLN A 187 15.33 -17.72 15.98
#